data_7685dc20ad64c5d62581a41c608a069a
#
_entry.id   7685dc20ad64c5d62581a41c608a069a
#
_cell.length_a   1.000
_cell.length_b   1.000
_cell.length_c   1.000
_cell.angle_alpha   90.00
_cell.angle_beta   90.00
_cell.angle_gamma   90.00
#
_symmetry.space_group_name_H-M   'P 1'
#
loop_
_entity.id
_entity.type
_entity.pdbx_description
1 polymer ?
#
loop_
_entity_poly.entity_id
_entity_poly.type
_entity_poly.pdbx_seq_one_letter_code
_entity_poly.pdbx_strand_id
1 'polypeptide(L)'
;ASADLHFNGNLINCMGMAAENMFSRPQTAVARNSDDFVPKREDGFAEHLLQNAYNTPYQGELYVCDWDMFWTSHEDGLRHSLLRAISGGPVYFSDRIGETAPEVAAPLCYADGRLPQLLRAARPTQDCMFRDPRKDGVLKLTNVGAYANGKIGGVIAVYNLTHQEQTYRIGASDIPELSGKNCWIYDCRNQTAAACSAEEGREYRLAAGDFTWFLFVEDTEGKTFVGLVDKYISFDAVLWMHEIGGRLMGEICGGKTVGFLSKEPVKRVLCNGEDVTA
;
A
#
# COMPACT_ATOMS: atom_id res chain seq x y z
N ALA A 1 18.17 7.99 -26.55
CA ALA A 1 17.78 8.49 -27.87
C ALA A 1 16.45 7.89 -28.34
N SER A 2 16.33 6.56 -28.55
CA SER A 2 15.07 5.96 -29.05
C SER A 2 13.89 6.11 -28.06
N ALA A 3 14.14 5.89 -26.77
CA ALA A 3 13.13 6.05 -25.73
C ALA A 3 12.58 7.50 -25.65
N ASP A 4 13.44 8.50 -25.80
CA ASP A 4 13.01 9.90 -25.84
C ASP A 4 12.26 10.23 -27.14
N LEU A 5 12.81 9.78 -28.26
CA LEU A 5 12.27 10.13 -29.57
C LEU A 5 10.88 9.53 -29.82
N HIS A 6 10.65 8.30 -29.39
CA HIS A 6 9.44 7.54 -29.72
C HIS A 6 8.47 7.39 -28.55
N PHE A 7 8.94 7.48 -27.32
CA PHE A 7 8.15 7.19 -26.12
C PHE A 7 8.18 8.30 -25.07
N ASN A 8 8.86 9.39 -25.36
CA ASN A 8 9.01 10.52 -24.43
C ASN A 8 9.49 10.08 -23.03
N GLY A 9 10.43 9.11 -22.98
CA GLY A 9 10.93 8.53 -21.74
C GLY A 9 10.00 7.52 -21.05
N ASN A 10 8.76 7.34 -21.53
CA ASN A 10 7.79 6.43 -20.95
C ASN A 10 8.10 4.96 -21.35
N LEU A 11 9.01 4.35 -20.62
CA LEU A 11 9.48 2.99 -20.88
C LEU A 11 9.81 2.29 -19.59
N ILE A 12 9.36 1.05 -19.44
CA ILE A 12 9.76 0.15 -18.37
C ILE A 12 10.96 -0.66 -18.86
N ASN A 13 12.09 -0.53 -18.17
CA ASN A 13 13.25 -1.38 -18.44
C ASN A 13 13.05 -2.75 -17.78
N CYS A 14 13.22 -3.79 -18.55
CA CYS A 14 13.20 -5.17 -18.07
C CYS A 14 14.58 -5.81 -18.21
N MET A 15 14.91 -6.79 -17.35
CA MET A 15 16.22 -7.48 -17.30
C MET A 15 17.43 -6.53 -17.19
N GLY A 16 17.24 -5.35 -16.63
CA GLY A 16 18.24 -4.29 -16.52
C GLY A 16 18.75 -4.06 -15.10
N MET A 17 18.74 -5.08 -14.25
CA MET A 17 19.11 -4.98 -12.83
C MET A 17 20.61 -5.09 -12.57
N ALA A 18 21.42 -5.39 -13.58
CA ALA A 18 22.87 -5.35 -13.45
C ALA A 18 23.35 -3.90 -13.23
N ALA A 19 24.38 -3.71 -12.40
CA ALA A 19 24.90 -2.40 -12.04
C ALA A 19 25.24 -1.53 -13.26
N GLU A 20 25.81 -2.13 -14.30
CA GLU A 20 26.13 -1.46 -15.57
C GLU A 20 24.89 -0.88 -16.25
N ASN A 21 23.78 -1.59 -16.20
CA ASN A 21 22.53 -1.16 -16.77
C ASN A 21 21.84 -0.09 -15.90
N MET A 22 21.86 -0.24 -14.57
CA MET A 22 21.23 0.70 -13.65
C MET A 22 21.75 2.13 -13.81
N PHE A 23 23.06 2.28 -14.03
CA PHE A 23 23.69 3.60 -14.17
C PHE A 23 23.77 4.10 -15.62
N SER A 24 23.33 3.32 -16.61
CA SER A 24 23.50 3.63 -18.04
C SER A 24 22.20 3.97 -18.78
N ARG A 25 21.15 4.41 -18.07
CA ARG A 25 19.83 4.73 -18.68
C ARG A 25 19.23 6.05 -18.18
N PRO A 26 19.87 7.15 -18.53
CA PRO A 26 19.47 8.47 -18.00
C PRO A 26 18.09 8.99 -18.47
N GLN A 27 17.51 8.39 -19.53
CA GLN A 27 16.23 8.81 -20.09
C GLN A 27 15.03 7.96 -19.65
N THR A 28 15.21 6.99 -18.76
CA THR A 28 14.11 6.11 -18.33
C THR A 28 14.15 5.94 -16.83
N ALA A 29 13.04 6.32 -16.16
CA ALA A 29 12.96 6.35 -14.70
C ALA A 29 12.41 5.06 -14.10
N VAL A 30 11.87 4.12 -14.90
CA VAL A 30 11.17 2.94 -14.42
C VAL A 30 11.93 1.68 -14.81
N ALA A 31 12.09 0.75 -13.86
CA ALA A 31 12.71 -0.54 -14.15
C ALA A 31 12.08 -1.68 -13.35
N ARG A 32 12.02 -2.86 -13.96
CA ARG A 32 11.63 -4.10 -13.32
C ARG A 32 12.53 -4.39 -12.12
N ASN A 33 11.90 -4.74 -11.02
CA ASN A 33 12.54 -4.94 -9.72
C ASN A 33 12.74 -6.43 -9.36
N SER A 34 12.08 -7.33 -10.09
CA SER A 34 12.09 -8.78 -9.87
C SER A 34 12.22 -9.56 -11.16
N ASP A 35 12.37 -10.86 -11.05
CA ASP A 35 12.07 -11.81 -12.13
C ASP A 35 10.59 -11.74 -12.54
N ASP A 36 10.24 -12.45 -13.60
CA ASP A 36 8.89 -12.49 -14.12
C ASP A 36 7.88 -13.07 -13.14
N PHE A 37 6.66 -12.56 -13.19
CA PHE A 37 5.50 -13.22 -12.62
C PHE A 37 5.30 -14.58 -13.29
N VAL A 38 5.37 -15.67 -12.53
CA VAL A 38 5.21 -17.04 -13.02
C VAL A 38 3.98 -17.70 -12.38
N PRO A 39 2.79 -17.55 -12.98
CA PRO A 39 1.51 -17.90 -12.35
C PRO A 39 1.32 -19.37 -12.04
N LYS A 40 2.07 -20.27 -12.71
CA LYS A 40 1.94 -21.72 -12.54
C LYS A 40 3.01 -22.33 -11.63
N ARG A 41 3.84 -21.49 -11.03
CA ARG A 41 4.90 -21.94 -10.12
C ARG A 41 4.33 -21.97 -8.69
N GLU A 42 4.47 -23.11 -8.00
CA GLU A 42 3.92 -23.34 -6.66
C GLU A 42 4.39 -22.28 -5.63
N ASP A 43 5.66 -21.92 -5.65
CA ASP A 43 6.25 -20.89 -4.79
C ASP A 43 6.31 -19.49 -5.47
N GLY A 44 5.63 -19.33 -6.61
CA GLY A 44 5.76 -18.15 -7.46
C GLY A 44 5.40 -16.84 -6.78
N PHE A 45 4.36 -16.82 -5.93
CA PHE A 45 4.01 -15.64 -5.16
C PHE A 45 5.11 -15.27 -4.14
N ALA A 46 5.58 -16.24 -3.38
CA ALA A 46 6.58 -15.99 -2.33
C ALA A 46 7.90 -15.51 -2.92
N GLU A 47 8.40 -16.14 -3.97
CA GLU A 47 9.62 -15.71 -4.66
C GLU A 47 9.48 -14.30 -5.24
N HIS A 48 8.37 -14.01 -5.89
CA HIS A 48 8.10 -12.70 -6.47
C HIS A 48 8.00 -11.60 -5.41
N LEU A 49 7.30 -11.87 -4.31
CA LEU A 49 7.21 -10.98 -3.15
C LEU A 49 8.58 -10.69 -2.56
N LEU A 50 9.41 -11.72 -2.34
CA LEU A 50 10.72 -11.57 -1.72
C LEU A 50 11.67 -10.76 -2.60
N GLN A 51 11.70 -11.04 -3.90
CA GLN A 51 12.55 -10.29 -4.83
C GLN A 51 12.17 -8.82 -4.86
N ASN A 52 10.88 -8.50 -4.99
CA ASN A 52 10.40 -7.13 -4.95
C ASN A 52 10.71 -6.45 -3.62
N ALA A 53 10.45 -7.12 -2.50
CA ALA A 53 10.66 -6.55 -1.16
C ALA A 53 12.13 -6.21 -0.89
N TYR A 54 13.05 -7.14 -1.20
CA TYR A 54 14.45 -6.99 -0.80
C TYR A 54 15.34 -6.31 -1.84
N ASN A 55 14.92 -6.22 -3.10
CA ASN A 55 15.62 -5.41 -4.10
C ASN A 55 15.28 -3.91 -3.97
N THR A 56 14.07 -3.57 -3.56
CA THR A 56 13.59 -2.18 -3.51
C THR A 56 14.41 -1.25 -2.61
N PRO A 57 14.92 -1.64 -1.43
CA PRO A 57 15.71 -0.74 -0.58
C PRO A 57 16.94 -0.15 -1.27
N TYR A 58 17.51 -0.86 -2.22
CA TYR A 58 18.63 -0.38 -3.03
C TYR A 58 18.17 0.22 -4.36
N GLN A 59 17.36 -0.50 -5.11
CA GLN A 59 16.98 -0.11 -6.46
C GLN A 59 16.04 1.10 -6.45
N GLY A 60 15.18 1.22 -5.44
CA GLY A 60 14.24 2.33 -5.28
C GLY A 60 14.89 3.69 -5.00
N GLU A 61 16.18 3.72 -4.65
CA GLU A 61 16.96 4.95 -4.55
C GLU A 61 17.45 5.43 -5.94
N LEU A 62 17.39 4.58 -6.95
CA LEU A 62 17.92 4.85 -8.29
C LEU A 62 16.82 5.08 -9.32
N TYR A 63 15.67 4.42 -9.17
CA TYR A 63 14.56 4.48 -10.12
C TYR A 63 13.24 4.02 -9.49
N VAL A 64 12.15 4.24 -10.19
CA VAL A 64 10.82 3.73 -9.81
C VAL A 64 10.80 2.23 -10.07
N CYS A 65 10.58 1.45 -9.02
CA CYS A 65 10.55 0.01 -9.06
C CYS A 65 9.24 -0.51 -9.66
N ASP A 66 9.35 -1.19 -10.78
CA ASP A 66 8.23 -1.95 -11.36
C ASP A 66 8.17 -3.35 -10.71
N TRP A 67 7.09 -3.61 -10.00
CA TRP A 67 6.85 -4.88 -9.31
C TRP A 67 6.11 -5.90 -10.18
N ASP A 68 6.22 -5.76 -11.50
CA ASP A 68 5.67 -6.64 -12.52
C ASP A 68 4.15 -6.72 -12.61
N MET A 69 3.70 -7.33 -13.69
CA MET A 69 2.29 -7.69 -13.91
C MET A 69 1.83 -8.81 -12.96
N PHE A 70 0.53 -9.04 -12.94
CA PHE A 70 -0.09 -10.21 -12.32
C PHE A 70 -1.40 -10.56 -13.04
N TRP A 71 -2.03 -11.66 -12.68
CA TRP A 71 -3.39 -11.99 -13.10
C TRP A 71 -4.37 -11.75 -11.97
N THR A 72 -5.41 -10.94 -12.22
CA THR A 72 -6.44 -10.68 -11.20
C THR A 72 -7.27 -11.95 -10.92
N SER A 73 -7.43 -12.82 -11.89
CA SER A 73 -8.15 -14.11 -11.78
C SER A 73 -7.30 -15.24 -11.16
N HIS A 74 -6.03 -14.98 -10.81
CA HIS A 74 -5.18 -15.97 -10.14
C HIS A 74 -5.67 -16.24 -8.71
N GLU A 75 -5.39 -17.43 -8.17
CA GLU A 75 -5.71 -17.77 -6.78
C GLU A 75 -5.07 -16.81 -5.75
N ASP A 76 -3.87 -16.31 -6.04
CA ASP A 76 -3.19 -15.26 -5.27
C ASP A 76 -3.50 -13.84 -5.75
N GLY A 77 -4.52 -13.64 -6.59
CA GLY A 77 -4.84 -12.34 -7.19
C GLY A 77 -4.97 -11.21 -6.18
N LEU A 78 -5.66 -11.44 -5.04
CA LEU A 78 -5.79 -10.45 -3.97
C LEU A 78 -4.45 -10.11 -3.30
N ARG A 79 -3.58 -11.10 -3.08
CA ARG A 79 -2.23 -10.88 -2.51
C ARG A 79 -1.37 -10.06 -3.46
N HIS A 80 -1.39 -10.42 -4.75
CA HIS A 80 -0.70 -9.69 -5.80
C HIS A 80 -1.24 -8.27 -5.96
N SER A 81 -2.55 -8.07 -5.87
CA SER A 81 -3.19 -6.77 -5.95
C SER A 81 -2.73 -5.84 -4.81
N LEU A 82 -2.79 -6.30 -3.55
CA LEU A 82 -2.27 -5.54 -2.42
C LEU A 82 -0.77 -5.25 -2.58
N LEU A 83 0.00 -6.22 -3.08
CA LEU A 83 1.43 -6.06 -3.30
C LEU A 83 1.72 -4.90 -4.27
N ARG A 84 0.95 -4.79 -5.37
CA ARG A 84 1.09 -3.66 -6.33
C ARG A 84 0.54 -2.37 -5.76
N ALA A 85 -0.55 -2.40 -5.00
CA ALA A 85 -1.10 -1.21 -4.34
C ALA A 85 -0.08 -0.52 -3.44
N ILE A 86 0.74 -1.30 -2.70
CA ILE A 86 1.75 -0.74 -1.78
C ILE A 86 3.07 -0.41 -2.47
N SER A 87 3.33 -0.90 -3.67
CA SER A 87 4.65 -0.83 -4.33
C SER A 87 5.19 0.58 -4.50
N GLY A 88 4.31 1.56 -4.78
CA GLY A 88 4.69 2.92 -5.19
C GLY A 88 5.17 3.01 -6.64
N GLY A 89 5.09 1.92 -7.39
CA GLY A 89 5.45 1.83 -8.80
C GLY A 89 4.24 1.67 -9.73
N PRO A 90 4.47 1.33 -10.99
CA PRO A 90 3.42 1.03 -11.95
C PRO A 90 2.55 -0.14 -11.49
N VAL A 91 1.25 -0.06 -11.81
CA VAL A 91 0.29 -1.13 -11.54
C VAL A 91 -0.37 -1.55 -12.84
N TYR A 92 -0.21 -2.79 -13.21
CA TYR A 92 -0.82 -3.36 -14.40
C TYR A 92 -1.00 -4.88 -14.25
N PHE A 93 -1.95 -5.42 -14.98
CA PHE A 93 -2.25 -6.85 -15.00
C PHE A 93 -2.37 -7.36 -16.44
N SER A 94 -2.15 -8.65 -16.62
CA SER A 94 -2.12 -9.32 -17.93
C SER A 94 -3.14 -10.43 -18.02
N ASP A 95 -4.36 -10.14 -17.56
CA ASP A 95 -5.48 -11.06 -17.66
C ASP A 95 -5.80 -11.39 -19.10
N ARG A 96 -6.32 -12.59 -19.32
CA ARG A 96 -6.97 -12.91 -20.57
C ARG A 96 -8.20 -12.02 -20.76
N ILE A 97 -8.45 -11.61 -21.99
CA ILE A 97 -9.60 -10.75 -22.31
C ILE A 97 -10.90 -11.41 -21.79
N GLY A 98 -11.63 -10.66 -20.96
CA GLY A 98 -12.88 -11.11 -20.35
C GLY A 98 -12.73 -11.88 -19.03
N GLU A 99 -11.51 -12.08 -18.52
CA GLU A 99 -11.25 -12.83 -17.29
C GLU A 99 -10.77 -11.92 -16.12
N THR A 100 -10.82 -10.61 -16.29
CA THR A 100 -10.47 -9.68 -15.20
C THR A 100 -11.46 -9.82 -14.05
N ALA A 101 -10.95 -10.03 -12.82
CA ALA A 101 -11.73 -10.07 -11.59
C ALA A 101 -11.93 -8.65 -11.03
N PRO A 102 -13.13 -8.06 -11.14
CA PRO A 102 -13.37 -6.67 -10.74
C PRO A 102 -13.11 -6.42 -9.25
N GLU A 103 -13.38 -7.39 -8.39
CA GLU A 103 -13.17 -7.32 -6.93
C GLU A 103 -11.69 -7.25 -6.56
N VAL A 104 -10.80 -7.72 -7.43
CA VAL A 104 -9.34 -7.66 -7.28
C VAL A 104 -8.79 -6.36 -7.87
N ALA A 105 -9.32 -5.92 -9.01
CA ALA A 105 -8.85 -4.74 -9.73
C ALA A 105 -9.39 -3.42 -9.15
N ALA A 106 -10.66 -3.37 -8.77
CA ALA A 106 -11.33 -2.13 -8.33
C ALA A 106 -10.70 -1.46 -7.10
N PRO A 107 -10.15 -2.17 -6.10
CA PRO A 107 -9.47 -1.53 -4.97
C PRO A 107 -8.16 -0.81 -5.32
N LEU A 108 -7.60 -1.08 -6.51
CA LEU A 108 -6.32 -0.50 -6.95
C LEU A 108 -6.43 0.93 -7.45
N CYS A 109 -7.58 1.36 -7.94
CA CYS A 109 -7.74 2.68 -8.56
C CYS A 109 -9.00 3.39 -8.10
N TYR A 110 -9.02 4.71 -8.27
CA TYR A 110 -10.19 5.54 -8.05
C TYR A 110 -11.22 5.38 -9.19
N ALA A 111 -12.44 5.91 -8.98
CA ALA A 111 -13.49 5.83 -9.98
C ALA A 111 -13.15 6.55 -11.31
N ASP A 112 -12.22 7.49 -11.28
CA ASP A 112 -11.70 8.22 -12.46
C ASP A 112 -10.50 7.52 -13.12
N GLY A 113 -10.09 6.35 -12.62
CA GLY A 113 -8.98 5.55 -13.13
C GLY A 113 -7.59 5.92 -12.60
N ARG A 114 -7.46 6.97 -11.79
CA ARG A 114 -6.17 7.30 -11.16
C ARG A 114 -5.79 6.28 -10.11
N LEU A 115 -4.49 6.03 -9.96
CA LEU A 115 -3.93 5.25 -8.87
C LEU A 115 -3.68 6.13 -7.65
N PRO A 116 -3.85 5.59 -6.42
CA PRO A 116 -3.39 6.25 -5.21
C PRO A 116 -1.90 6.59 -5.27
N GLN A 117 -1.55 7.81 -4.84
CA GLN A 117 -0.18 8.28 -4.88
C GLN A 117 0.57 7.90 -3.59
N LEU A 118 1.68 7.22 -3.75
CA LEU A 118 2.62 6.91 -2.66
C LEU A 118 3.92 7.68 -2.85
N LEU A 119 4.59 8.01 -1.74
CA LEU A 119 5.72 8.93 -1.76
C LEU A 119 7.06 8.24 -2.05
N ARG A 120 7.12 6.93 -1.92
CA ARG A 120 8.35 6.15 -2.13
C ARG A 120 8.03 4.73 -2.60
N ALA A 121 9.05 3.98 -2.94
CA ALA A 121 8.91 2.53 -3.14
C ALA A 121 8.73 1.82 -1.78
N ALA A 122 7.87 0.80 -1.74
CA ALA A 122 7.66 0.01 -0.54
C ALA A 122 8.94 -0.76 -0.17
N ARG A 123 9.17 -0.92 1.13
CA ARG A 123 10.33 -1.65 1.64
C ARG A 123 9.98 -2.44 2.90
N PRO A 124 10.73 -3.49 3.23
CA PRO A 124 10.57 -4.18 4.50
C PRO A 124 10.75 -3.24 5.69
N THR A 125 10.01 -3.50 6.77
CA THR A 125 10.27 -2.85 8.05
C THR A 125 11.64 -3.28 8.58
N GLN A 126 12.23 -2.50 9.47
CA GLN A 126 13.60 -2.71 9.95
C GLN A 126 13.81 -4.11 10.54
N ASP A 127 12.85 -4.64 11.27
CA ASP A 127 12.90 -5.98 11.87
C ASP A 127 12.78 -7.12 10.85
N CYS A 128 12.31 -6.83 9.62
CA CYS A 128 12.20 -7.80 8.53
C CYS A 128 13.42 -7.79 7.57
N MET A 129 14.30 -6.77 7.64
CA MET A 129 15.38 -6.57 6.66
C MET A 129 16.39 -7.74 6.56
N PHE A 130 16.62 -8.46 7.66
CA PHE A 130 17.65 -9.51 7.74
C PHE A 130 17.08 -10.86 8.16
N ARG A 131 15.79 -11.09 7.89
CA ARG A 131 15.11 -12.35 8.17
C ARG A 131 14.69 -13.04 6.87
N ASP A 132 14.64 -14.36 6.88
CA ASP A 132 13.95 -15.12 5.83
C ASP A 132 12.51 -15.39 6.30
N PRO A 133 11.51 -14.65 5.80
CA PRO A 133 10.14 -14.77 6.27
C PRO A 133 9.45 -16.07 5.84
N ARG A 134 10.10 -16.91 5.05
CA ARG A 134 9.63 -18.27 4.75
C ARG A 134 9.91 -19.23 5.89
N LYS A 135 10.84 -18.90 6.77
CA LYS A 135 11.28 -19.77 7.89
C LYS A 135 10.71 -19.33 9.21
N ASP A 136 10.63 -18.03 9.43
CA ASP A 136 10.23 -17.47 10.73
C ASP A 136 9.63 -16.08 10.60
N GLY A 137 8.54 -15.86 11.33
CA GLY A 137 7.84 -14.59 11.40
C GLY A 137 7.02 -14.25 10.17
N VAL A 138 6.74 -12.98 10.01
CA VAL A 138 6.01 -12.41 8.87
C VAL A 138 6.88 -11.44 8.10
N LEU A 139 6.59 -11.21 6.84
CA LEU A 139 7.13 -10.09 6.10
C LEU A 139 6.21 -8.88 6.23
N LYS A 140 6.72 -7.78 6.78
CA LYS A 140 6.04 -6.49 6.85
C LYS A 140 6.64 -5.56 5.80
N LEU A 141 5.79 -5.02 4.92
CA LEU A 141 6.16 -4.00 3.93
C LEU A 141 5.50 -2.69 4.29
N THR A 142 6.24 -1.60 4.23
CA THR A 142 5.75 -0.27 4.57
C THR A 142 5.90 0.72 3.42
N ASN A 143 4.92 1.60 3.29
CA ASN A 143 4.96 2.77 2.42
C ASN A 143 4.17 3.92 3.06
N VAL A 144 4.24 5.10 2.47
CA VAL A 144 3.54 6.29 2.95
C VAL A 144 2.92 7.05 1.79
N GLY A 145 1.82 7.73 2.07
CA GLY A 145 1.18 8.67 1.17
C GLY A 145 0.87 9.98 1.88
N ALA A 146 0.59 11.03 1.13
CA ALA A 146 0.24 12.33 1.69
C ALA A 146 -1.25 12.62 1.54
N TYR A 147 -1.84 13.16 2.60
CA TYR A 147 -3.11 13.87 2.53
C TYR A 147 -2.90 15.26 1.92
N ALA A 148 -3.94 15.85 1.35
CA ALA A 148 -3.85 17.17 0.73
C ALA A 148 -3.39 18.29 1.68
N ASN A 149 -3.57 18.14 2.99
CA ASN A 149 -3.08 19.07 4.02
C ASN A 149 -1.60 18.86 4.40
N GLY A 150 -0.88 18.00 3.66
CA GLY A 150 0.53 17.69 3.91
C GLY A 150 0.80 16.69 5.04
N LYS A 151 -0.24 16.20 5.73
CA LYS A 151 -0.07 15.10 6.69
C LYS A 151 0.29 13.81 5.97
N ILE A 152 1.03 12.97 6.67
CA ILE A 152 1.44 11.67 6.16
C ILE A 152 0.53 10.59 6.71
N GLY A 153 0.03 9.74 5.83
CA GLY A 153 -0.56 8.47 6.16
C GLY A 153 0.41 7.33 5.86
N GLY A 154 0.42 6.32 6.69
CA GLY A 154 1.27 5.14 6.51
C GLY A 154 0.47 3.89 6.19
N VAL A 155 1.09 2.95 5.51
CA VAL A 155 0.54 1.62 5.27
C VAL A 155 1.56 0.56 5.61
N ILE A 156 1.10 -0.50 6.27
CA ILE A 156 1.88 -1.73 6.47
C ILE A 156 1.06 -2.89 5.91
N ALA A 157 1.60 -3.56 4.89
CA ALA A 157 1.11 -4.85 4.43
C ALA A 157 1.92 -5.98 5.08
N VAL A 158 1.24 -7.02 5.51
CA VAL A 158 1.81 -8.14 6.26
C VAL A 158 1.50 -9.43 5.54
N TYR A 159 2.52 -10.23 5.29
CA TYR A 159 2.42 -11.54 4.62
C TYR A 159 3.05 -12.62 5.49
N ASN A 160 2.30 -13.67 5.74
CA ASN A 160 2.82 -14.89 6.39
C ASN A 160 3.15 -15.92 5.30
N LEU A 161 4.43 -16.12 5.05
CA LEU A 161 4.92 -17.10 4.08
C LEU A 161 5.26 -18.46 4.71
N THR A 162 4.99 -18.63 6.00
CA THR A 162 5.25 -19.89 6.72
C THR A 162 4.03 -20.80 6.69
N HIS A 163 4.23 -22.04 7.09
CA HIS A 163 3.15 -23.05 7.22
C HIS A 163 2.48 -23.06 8.59
N GLN A 164 2.72 -22.04 9.43
CA GLN A 164 2.17 -21.93 10.78
C GLN A 164 1.61 -20.53 11.02
N GLU A 165 0.67 -20.41 11.95
CA GLU A 165 0.24 -19.11 12.45
C GLU A 165 1.43 -18.37 13.04
N GLN A 166 1.55 -17.08 12.73
CA GLN A 166 2.58 -16.20 13.26
C GLN A 166 1.97 -15.09 14.09
N THR A 167 2.61 -14.81 15.23
CA THR A 167 2.35 -13.62 16.03
C THR A 167 3.36 -12.54 15.63
N TYR A 168 2.88 -11.32 15.42
CA TYR A 168 3.71 -10.20 15.01
C TYR A 168 3.23 -8.90 15.64
N ARG A 169 4.10 -7.92 15.67
CA ARG A 169 3.81 -6.59 16.21
C ARG A 169 3.96 -5.55 15.11
N ILE A 170 3.06 -4.55 15.12
CA ILE A 170 3.15 -3.35 14.29
C ILE A 170 2.94 -2.10 15.15
N GLY A 171 3.61 -1.02 14.79
CA GLY A 171 3.50 0.26 15.47
C GLY A 171 3.92 1.44 14.58
N ALA A 172 3.71 2.65 15.05
CA ALA A 172 4.13 3.86 14.33
C ALA A 172 5.64 3.88 14.04
N SER A 173 6.46 3.26 14.91
CA SER A 173 7.91 3.14 14.75
C SER A 173 8.34 2.27 13.57
N ASP A 174 7.46 1.41 13.04
CA ASP A 174 7.73 0.63 11.82
C ASP A 174 7.72 1.50 10.54
N ILE A 175 7.18 2.72 10.64
CA ILE A 175 7.08 3.69 9.55
C ILE A 175 7.93 4.91 9.94
N PRO A 176 9.11 5.11 9.33
CA PRO A 176 10.03 6.18 9.73
C PRO A 176 9.40 7.56 9.79
N GLU A 177 8.51 7.89 8.85
CA GLU A 177 7.83 9.18 8.75
C GLU A 177 6.79 9.41 9.87
N LEU A 178 6.38 8.35 10.57
CA LEU A 178 5.44 8.37 11.69
C LEU A 178 6.09 8.04 13.04
N SER A 179 7.39 7.78 13.05
CA SER A 179 8.13 7.50 14.28
C SER A 179 8.01 8.66 15.28
N GLY A 180 7.73 8.34 16.52
CA GLY A 180 7.51 9.33 17.58
C GLY A 180 6.11 9.98 17.58
N LYS A 181 5.19 9.54 16.71
CA LYS A 181 3.83 10.07 16.64
C LYS A 181 2.81 9.09 17.20
N ASN A 182 1.80 9.63 17.89
CA ASN A 182 0.61 8.87 18.22
C ASN A 182 -0.24 8.70 16.97
N CYS A 183 -0.67 7.47 16.70
CA CYS A 183 -1.42 7.12 15.52
C CYS A 183 -2.70 6.34 15.85
N TRP A 184 -3.64 6.38 14.94
CA TRP A 184 -4.64 5.35 14.80
C TRP A 184 -4.13 4.27 13.86
N ILE A 185 -4.33 3.01 14.22
CA ILE A 185 -4.14 1.87 13.35
C ILE A 185 -5.52 1.42 12.89
N TYR A 186 -5.77 1.49 11.59
CA TYR A 186 -6.98 0.94 10.97
C TYR A 186 -6.66 -0.41 10.33
N ASP A 187 -7.25 -1.48 10.88
CA ASP A 187 -7.20 -2.83 10.31
C ASP A 187 -8.21 -2.90 9.16
N CYS A 188 -7.68 -2.90 7.95
CA CYS A 188 -8.50 -2.82 6.74
C CYS A 188 -9.30 -4.11 6.49
N ARG A 189 -8.78 -5.26 6.91
CA ARG A 189 -9.46 -6.54 6.74
C ARG A 189 -10.64 -6.70 7.69
N ASN A 190 -10.45 -6.33 8.96
CA ASN A 190 -11.46 -6.44 10.00
C ASN A 190 -12.32 -5.17 10.15
N GLN A 191 -11.97 -4.08 9.44
CA GLN A 191 -12.63 -2.78 9.52
C GLN A 191 -12.74 -2.24 10.95
N THR A 192 -11.66 -2.40 11.72
CA THR A 192 -11.56 -1.94 13.10
C THR A 192 -10.42 -0.95 13.26
N ALA A 193 -10.56 -0.06 14.24
CA ALA A 193 -9.51 0.91 14.53
C ALA A 193 -9.11 0.87 15.99
N ALA A 194 -7.83 1.17 16.24
CA ALA A 194 -7.29 1.24 17.59
C ALA A 194 -6.24 2.34 17.70
N ALA A 195 -6.24 3.06 18.81
CA ALA A 195 -5.19 4.02 19.10
C ALA A 195 -3.87 3.29 19.39
N CYS A 196 -2.77 3.86 18.94
CA CYS A 196 -1.41 3.38 19.15
C CYS A 196 -0.55 4.56 19.57
N SER A 197 0.06 4.48 20.75
CA SER A 197 1.02 5.50 21.18
C SER A 197 2.31 5.43 20.36
N ALA A 198 3.10 6.49 20.40
CA ALA A 198 4.35 6.61 19.65
C ALA A 198 5.35 5.49 19.93
N GLU A 199 5.35 4.97 21.15
CA GLU A 199 6.33 3.98 21.65
C GLU A 199 5.78 2.56 21.67
N GLU A 200 4.46 2.39 21.63
CA GLU A 200 3.81 1.09 21.72
C GLU A 200 3.37 0.60 20.34
N GLY A 201 3.64 -0.69 20.07
CA GLY A 201 3.02 -1.41 18.96
C GLY A 201 1.90 -2.31 19.47
N ARG A 202 1.09 -2.79 18.54
CA ARG A 202 0.03 -3.77 18.80
C ARG A 202 0.41 -5.12 18.24
N GLU A 203 0.04 -6.14 19.00
CA GLU A 203 0.25 -7.53 18.62
C GLU A 203 -0.97 -8.06 17.86
N TYR A 204 -0.68 -8.82 16.80
CA TYR A 204 -1.66 -9.46 15.93
C TYR A 204 -1.22 -10.88 15.61
N ARG A 205 -2.14 -11.68 15.11
CA ARG A 205 -1.88 -13.04 14.62
C ARG A 205 -2.30 -13.12 13.15
N LEU A 206 -1.57 -13.91 12.39
CA LEU A 206 -1.84 -14.16 10.99
C LEU A 206 -1.68 -15.65 10.68
N ALA A 207 -2.73 -16.24 10.15
CA ALA A 207 -2.74 -17.66 9.79
C ALA A 207 -1.66 -17.98 8.74
N ALA A 208 -1.29 -19.26 8.66
CA ALA A 208 -0.34 -19.74 7.65
C ALA A 208 -0.75 -19.35 6.24
N GLY A 209 0.18 -18.81 5.48
CA GLY A 209 -0.06 -18.42 4.11
C GLY A 209 -1.03 -17.24 3.90
N ASP A 210 -1.46 -16.55 4.95
CA ASP A 210 -2.42 -15.44 4.88
C ASP A 210 -1.73 -14.07 4.77
N PHE A 211 -2.51 -13.01 4.55
CA PHE A 211 -2.03 -11.64 4.43
C PHE A 211 -3.05 -10.65 5.00
N THR A 212 -2.60 -9.48 5.37
CA THR A 212 -3.44 -8.37 5.83
C THR A 212 -2.73 -7.03 5.61
N TRP A 213 -3.44 -5.91 5.81
CA TRP A 213 -2.83 -4.59 5.78
C TRP A 213 -3.51 -3.63 6.74
N PHE A 214 -2.74 -2.64 7.15
CA PHE A 214 -3.14 -1.64 8.12
C PHE A 214 -2.80 -0.24 7.63
N LEU A 215 -3.70 0.70 7.84
CA LEU A 215 -3.44 2.11 7.61
C LEU A 215 -3.11 2.79 8.93
N PHE A 216 -2.12 3.65 8.90
CA PHE A 216 -1.67 4.46 10.04
C PHE A 216 -2.01 5.91 9.76
N VAL A 217 -2.78 6.52 10.64
CA VAL A 217 -3.19 7.91 10.54
C VAL A 217 -2.82 8.61 11.83
N GLU A 218 -2.12 9.76 11.73
CA GLU A 218 -1.72 10.54 12.89
C GLU A 218 -2.94 10.93 13.75
N ASP A 219 -2.89 10.65 15.05
CA ASP A 219 -3.95 11.01 16.00
C ASP A 219 -3.89 12.51 16.27
N THR A 220 -4.88 13.23 15.77
CA THR A 220 -5.02 14.67 15.91
C THR A 220 -6.17 14.99 16.86
N GLU A 221 -6.09 14.69 18.10
CA GLU A 221 -7.01 15.06 19.21
C GLU A 221 -8.52 15.22 18.90
N GLY A 222 -9.01 14.83 17.76
CA GLY A 222 -10.39 15.03 17.34
C GLY A 222 -10.88 13.92 16.44
N LYS A 223 -11.24 14.32 15.24
CA LYS A 223 -11.72 13.44 14.18
C LYS A 223 -10.76 13.48 13.00
N THR A 224 -10.56 12.36 12.34
CA THR A 224 -9.71 12.30 11.15
C THR A 224 -10.30 11.37 10.10
N PHE A 225 -10.02 11.63 8.81
CA PHE A 225 -10.35 10.71 7.75
C PHE A 225 -9.27 9.63 7.62
N VAL A 226 -9.71 8.39 7.43
CA VAL A 226 -8.84 7.28 7.00
C VAL A 226 -8.63 7.38 5.48
N GLY A 227 -9.67 7.76 4.76
CA GLY A 227 -9.75 7.79 3.31
C GLY A 227 -10.91 6.93 2.81
N LEU A 228 -10.78 6.38 1.61
CA LEU A 228 -11.74 5.46 1.01
C LEU A 228 -11.42 4.04 1.48
N VAL A 229 -12.31 3.44 2.26
CA VAL A 229 -12.10 2.10 2.83
C VAL A 229 -12.49 0.95 1.88
N ASP A 230 -13.00 1.28 0.70
CA ASP A 230 -13.17 0.36 -0.42
C ASP A 230 -11.92 0.28 -1.33
N LYS A 231 -10.85 0.97 -0.96
CA LYS A 231 -9.54 0.95 -1.61
C LYS A 231 -8.49 0.37 -0.66
N TYR A 232 -7.40 -0.17 -1.21
CA TYR A 232 -6.28 -0.59 -0.37
C TYR A 232 -5.62 0.60 0.35
N ILE A 233 -5.44 1.72 -0.37
CA ILE A 233 -4.81 2.94 0.10
C ILE A 233 -5.50 4.11 -0.61
N SER A 234 -5.68 5.25 0.06
CA SER A 234 -6.39 6.37 -0.55
C SER A 234 -6.16 7.71 0.18
N PHE A 235 -4.97 7.94 0.73
CA PHE A 235 -4.68 9.16 1.48
C PHE A 235 -4.90 10.43 0.63
N ASP A 236 -4.48 10.42 -0.63
CA ASP A 236 -4.62 11.51 -1.60
C ASP A 236 -6.04 11.68 -2.16
N ALA A 237 -6.97 10.77 -1.83
CA ALA A 237 -8.38 10.96 -2.13
C ALA A 237 -9.03 12.06 -1.27
N VAL A 238 -8.49 12.35 -0.10
CA VAL A 238 -8.93 13.44 0.78
C VAL A 238 -8.33 14.75 0.27
N LEU A 239 -9.11 15.51 -0.48
CA LEU A 239 -8.66 16.76 -1.15
C LEU A 239 -8.43 17.89 -0.15
N TRP A 240 -9.27 17.97 0.87
CA TRP A 240 -9.08 18.83 2.03
C TRP A 240 -9.86 18.30 3.22
N MET A 241 -9.44 18.65 4.43
CA MET A 241 -10.19 18.42 5.66
C MET A 241 -9.87 19.49 6.71
N HIS A 242 -10.91 19.92 7.42
CA HIS A 242 -10.81 20.86 8.54
C HIS A 242 -11.73 20.45 9.68
N GLU A 243 -11.31 20.66 10.91
CA GLU A 243 -12.19 20.55 12.07
C GLU A 243 -12.46 21.94 12.63
N ILE A 244 -13.74 22.32 12.68
CA ILE A 244 -14.19 23.62 13.16
C ILE A 244 -15.38 23.41 14.10
N GLY A 245 -15.26 23.85 15.35
CA GLY A 245 -16.33 23.76 16.33
C GLY A 245 -16.83 22.33 16.58
N GLY A 246 -15.92 21.35 16.59
CA GLY A 246 -16.22 19.94 16.79
C GLY A 246 -16.86 19.25 15.57
N ARG A 247 -16.84 19.89 14.39
CA ARG A 247 -17.30 19.33 13.12
C ARG A 247 -16.11 19.06 12.21
N LEU A 248 -15.95 17.82 11.77
CA LEU A 248 -15.04 17.48 10.69
C LEU A 248 -15.75 17.73 9.36
N MET A 249 -15.13 18.53 8.52
CA MET A 249 -15.57 18.79 7.15
C MET A 249 -14.46 18.44 6.20
N GLY A 250 -14.78 17.95 5.02
CA GLY A 250 -13.79 17.60 4.01
C GLY A 250 -14.42 17.31 2.66
N GLU A 251 -13.57 17.24 1.67
CA GLU A 251 -13.92 16.81 0.32
C GLU A 251 -13.07 15.60 -0.04
N ILE A 252 -13.72 14.56 -0.53
CA ILE A 252 -13.11 13.28 -0.86
C ILE A 252 -13.53 12.89 -2.27
N CYS A 253 -12.60 12.48 -3.08
CA CYS A 253 -12.87 12.08 -4.46
C CYS A 253 -12.72 10.57 -4.66
N GLY A 254 -13.40 10.06 -5.67
CA GLY A 254 -13.05 8.81 -6.35
C GLY A 254 -13.48 7.50 -5.72
N GLY A 255 -14.38 7.46 -4.73
CA GLY A 255 -14.76 6.20 -4.09
C GLY A 255 -16.21 6.10 -3.64
N LYS A 256 -16.55 4.98 -3.01
CA LYS A 256 -17.91 4.65 -2.57
C LYS A 256 -18.08 4.77 -1.05
N THR A 257 -17.07 4.39 -0.28
CA THR A 257 -17.17 4.28 1.18
C THR A 257 -16.03 5.04 1.84
N VAL A 258 -16.38 6.06 2.62
CA VAL A 258 -15.43 6.92 3.34
C VAL A 258 -15.29 6.42 4.76
N GLY A 259 -14.04 6.18 5.19
CA GLY A 259 -13.68 5.90 6.57
C GLY A 259 -13.24 7.16 7.30
N PHE A 260 -13.77 7.36 8.49
CA PHE A 260 -13.26 8.37 9.42
C PHE A 260 -13.24 7.83 10.85
N LEU A 261 -12.40 8.41 11.68
CA LEU A 261 -12.20 8.03 13.07
C LEU A 261 -12.59 9.19 13.98
N SER A 262 -13.21 8.88 15.11
CA SER A 262 -13.56 9.85 16.13
C SER A 262 -13.44 9.21 17.52
N LYS A 263 -12.88 9.95 18.49
CA LYS A 263 -12.86 9.54 19.90
C LYS A 263 -14.25 9.62 20.55
N GLU A 264 -15.09 10.50 20.03
CA GLU A 264 -16.45 10.73 20.53
C GLU A 264 -17.48 10.13 19.57
N PRO A 265 -18.64 9.68 20.06
CA PRO A 265 -19.72 9.23 19.21
C PRO A 265 -20.14 10.34 18.22
N VAL A 266 -20.23 9.96 16.95
CA VAL A 266 -20.66 10.88 15.90
C VAL A 266 -22.16 11.02 15.94
N LYS A 267 -22.65 12.25 16.08
CA LYS A 267 -24.09 12.56 16.19
C LYS A 267 -24.77 12.66 14.84
N ARG A 268 -24.04 13.11 13.83
CA ARG A 268 -24.60 13.36 12.51
C ARG A 268 -23.51 13.30 11.43
N VAL A 269 -23.82 12.66 10.33
CA VAL A 269 -23.01 12.61 9.12
C VAL A 269 -23.80 13.17 7.95
N LEU A 270 -23.24 14.15 7.25
CA LEU A 270 -23.82 14.71 6.03
C LEU A 270 -22.90 14.41 4.85
N CYS A 271 -23.46 13.90 3.77
CA CYS A 271 -22.77 13.72 2.50
C CYS A 271 -23.49 14.56 1.43
N ASN A 272 -22.82 15.54 0.84
CA ASN A 272 -23.40 16.45 -0.15
C ASN A 272 -24.71 17.13 0.32
N GLY A 273 -24.81 17.38 1.63
CA GLY A 273 -26.01 17.98 2.25
C GLY A 273 -27.10 16.98 2.68
N GLU A 274 -26.99 15.73 2.29
CA GLU A 274 -27.91 14.67 2.68
C GLU A 274 -27.45 14.00 3.99
N ASP A 275 -28.40 13.68 4.88
CA ASP A 275 -28.14 13.00 6.13
C ASP A 275 -27.97 11.50 5.87
N VAL A 276 -26.75 11.00 6.13
CA VAL A 276 -26.35 9.59 5.97
C VAL A 276 -25.93 8.97 7.30
N THR A 277 -26.40 9.54 8.40
CA THR A 277 -26.18 9.01 9.75
C THR A 277 -26.85 7.64 9.87
N ALA A 278 -26.07 6.58 10.17
CA ALA A 278 -26.58 5.22 10.37
C ALA A 278 -26.90 4.96 11.85
#